data_5257dcaccc0f8a102f4f02a555a5d827
#
_entry.id   5257dcaccc0f8a102f4f02a555a5d827
#
_cell.length_a   1.000
_cell.length_b   1.000
_cell.length_c   1.000
_cell.angle_alpha   90.00
_cell.angle_beta   90.00
_cell.angle_gamma   90.00
#
_symmetry.space_group_name_H-M   'P 1'
#
loop_
_entity.id
_entity.type
_entity.pdbx_description
1 polymer ?
#
loop_
_entity_poly.entity_id
_entity_poly.type
_entity_poly.pdbx_seq_one_letter_code
_entity_poly.pdbx_strand_id
1 'polypeptide(L)'
;MIYLDSAATSYHKPDGVARAVAEAISHMGNPGRGAHEASLDASRVVYGTREKMAELFGAEEASQIVFTANSTESLNIAIQGLVDPGNHVITTVMEHNSVLRPLYLCQQRGVPLTILPFSAAGTVTPEAIEAVIRSNTRMIVCTHGSNLTGDLNDLEAIGRVCKKHHLLFVVDASQTAGVFPIQVDSMNIDVLCFTGHKSLMGPQGTGGMCVRKGVRIRPLLVGGSGIDSYSKIHPQVMPTAL
;
A
#
# COMPACT_ATOMS: atom_id res chain seq x y z
N MET A 1 -7.23 22.78 22.44
CA MET A 1 -6.08 21.84 22.61
C MET A 1 -5.19 21.98 21.38
N ILE A 2 -3.88 22.07 21.57
CA ILE A 2 -2.90 22.00 20.46
C ILE A 2 -2.53 20.52 20.30
N TYR A 3 -2.71 19.94 19.09
CA TYR A 3 -2.41 18.55 18.80
C TYR A 3 -1.27 18.47 17.79
N LEU A 4 -0.14 17.89 18.17
CA LEU A 4 1.10 17.81 17.38
C LEU A 4 1.52 16.36 17.09
N ASP A 5 0.60 15.39 17.21
CA ASP A 5 0.87 13.96 17.03
C ASP A 5 0.15 13.35 15.82
N SER A 6 -0.01 14.14 14.74
CA SER A 6 -0.68 13.67 13.52
C SER A 6 0.08 12.56 12.79
N ALA A 7 1.38 12.39 13.07
CA ALA A 7 2.16 11.26 12.56
C ALA A 7 1.69 9.90 13.12
N ALA A 8 1.12 9.90 14.33
CA ALA A 8 0.50 8.70 14.91
C ALA A 8 -0.91 8.48 14.34
N THR A 9 -1.77 9.49 14.39
CA THR A 9 -3.14 9.50 13.81
C THR A 9 -3.66 10.93 13.73
N SER A 10 -4.53 11.26 12.77
CA SER A 10 -5.22 12.55 12.77
C SER A 10 -6.24 12.61 13.91
N TYR A 11 -6.18 13.66 14.73
CA TYR A 11 -7.15 13.88 15.81
C TYR A 11 -8.47 14.46 15.28
N HIS A 12 -8.37 15.55 14.54
CA HIS A 12 -9.53 16.16 13.92
C HIS A 12 -9.83 15.46 12.60
N LYS A 13 -11.06 14.97 12.48
CA LYS A 13 -11.60 14.39 11.26
C LYS A 13 -12.78 15.22 10.79
N PRO A 14 -13.03 15.34 9.47
CA PRO A 14 -14.24 16.01 8.98
C PRO A 14 -15.51 15.39 9.59
N ASP A 15 -16.48 16.21 9.94
CA ASP A 15 -17.76 15.75 10.54
C ASP A 15 -18.47 14.69 9.70
N GLY A 16 -18.29 14.75 8.38
CA GLY A 16 -18.84 13.75 7.45
C GLY A 16 -18.35 12.33 7.69
N VAL A 17 -17.13 12.16 8.24
CA VAL A 17 -16.56 10.83 8.48
C VAL A 17 -17.38 10.05 9.51
N ALA A 18 -17.66 10.66 10.67
CA ALA A 18 -18.45 10.02 11.71
C ALA A 18 -19.87 9.72 11.23
N ARG A 19 -20.50 10.65 10.49
CA ARG A 19 -21.85 10.45 9.93
C ARG A 19 -21.88 9.31 8.93
N ALA A 20 -20.90 9.24 8.02
CA ALA A 20 -20.83 8.18 7.00
C ALA A 20 -20.66 6.79 7.64
N VAL A 21 -19.86 6.68 8.72
CA VAL A 21 -19.69 5.42 9.45
C VAL A 21 -20.99 5.01 10.14
N ALA A 22 -21.66 5.95 10.81
CA ALA A 22 -22.95 5.68 11.48
C ALA A 22 -24.03 5.25 10.45
N GLU A 23 -24.10 5.93 9.32
CA GLU A 23 -25.00 5.60 8.20
C GLU A 23 -24.74 4.18 7.68
N ALA A 24 -23.47 3.85 7.42
CA ALA A 24 -23.10 2.53 6.92
C ALA A 24 -23.48 1.41 7.90
N ILE A 25 -23.22 1.59 9.20
CA ILE A 25 -23.56 0.61 10.22
C ILE A 25 -25.09 0.40 10.31
N SER A 26 -25.88 1.47 10.15
CA SER A 26 -27.32 1.43 10.36
C SER A 26 -28.10 0.94 9.16
N HIS A 27 -27.62 1.14 7.92
CA HIS A 27 -28.44 0.97 6.70
C HIS A 27 -27.79 0.11 5.61
N MET A 28 -26.49 -0.21 5.69
CA MET A 28 -25.82 -0.95 4.62
C MET A 28 -25.75 -2.45 4.90
N GLY A 29 -25.93 -3.24 3.84
CA GLY A 29 -25.76 -4.69 3.85
C GLY A 29 -24.35 -5.13 3.46
N ASN A 30 -24.20 -6.42 3.15
CA ASN A 30 -22.93 -6.98 2.69
C ASN A 30 -22.66 -6.57 1.22
N PRO A 31 -21.57 -5.87 0.91
CA PRO A 31 -21.22 -5.53 -0.46
C PRO A 31 -20.90 -6.79 -1.28
N GLY A 32 -21.41 -6.88 -2.50
CA GLY A 32 -21.02 -7.88 -3.49
C GLY A 32 -21.80 -9.20 -3.50
N ARG A 33 -22.73 -9.46 -2.56
CA ARG A 33 -23.47 -10.75 -2.52
C ARG A 33 -24.99 -10.66 -2.62
N GLY A 34 -25.57 -9.50 -2.49
CA GLY A 34 -27.03 -9.33 -2.52
C GLY A 34 -27.50 -8.48 -3.69
N ALA A 35 -28.69 -8.80 -4.20
CA ALA A 35 -29.39 -7.97 -5.20
C ALA A 35 -30.39 -6.99 -4.56
N HIS A 36 -30.50 -6.97 -3.23
CA HIS A 36 -31.37 -6.06 -2.50
C HIS A 36 -30.69 -4.69 -2.27
N GLU A 37 -31.47 -3.65 -2.07
CA GLU A 37 -31.02 -2.25 -2.06
C GLU A 37 -29.87 -1.99 -1.06
N ALA A 38 -29.99 -2.46 0.17
CA ALA A 38 -28.93 -2.28 1.19
C ALA A 38 -27.56 -2.87 0.77
N SER A 39 -27.55 -3.97 0.01
CA SER A 39 -26.34 -4.58 -0.51
C SER A 39 -25.77 -3.81 -1.70
N LEU A 40 -26.66 -3.31 -2.57
CA LEU A 40 -26.27 -2.47 -3.71
C LEU A 40 -25.70 -1.14 -3.24
N ASP A 41 -26.26 -0.53 -2.21
CA ASP A 41 -25.76 0.72 -1.64
C ASP A 41 -24.39 0.54 -1.02
N ALA A 42 -24.18 -0.53 -0.26
CA ALA A 42 -22.83 -0.89 0.25
C ALA A 42 -21.81 -1.07 -0.89
N SER A 43 -22.22 -1.76 -1.97
CA SER A 43 -21.36 -1.97 -3.15
C SER A 43 -21.04 -0.66 -3.86
N ARG A 44 -22.00 0.26 -3.99
CA ARG A 44 -21.77 1.59 -4.58
C ARG A 44 -20.79 2.41 -3.76
N VAL A 45 -20.90 2.38 -2.42
CA VAL A 45 -19.97 3.10 -1.54
C VAL A 45 -18.55 2.54 -1.65
N VAL A 46 -18.38 1.22 -1.61
CA VAL A 46 -17.07 0.57 -1.75
C VAL A 46 -16.45 0.88 -3.12
N TYR A 47 -17.23 0.73 -4.20
CA TYR A 47 -16.75 0.97 -5.55
C TYR A 47 -16.42 2.45 -5.77
N GLY A 48 -17.30 3.37 -5.40
CA GLY A 48 -17.07 4.81 -5.52
C GLY A 48 -15.88 5.29 -4.68
N THR A 49 -15.59 4.62 -3.55
CA THR A 49 -14.37 4.90 -2.77
C THR A 49 -13.13 4.44 -3.52
N ARG A 50 -13.16 3.26 -4.18
CA ARG A 50 -12.04 2.81 -5.04
C ARG A 50 -11.80 3.77 -6.20
N GLU A 51 -12.85 4.27 -6.86
CA GLU A 51 -12.73 5.26 -7.94
C GLU A 51 -12.01 6.52 -7.46
N LYS A 52 -12.42 7.08 -6.31
CA LYS A 52 -11.79 8.26 -5.72
C LYS A 52 -10.33 8.03 -5.31
N MET A 53 -10.01 6.85 -4.79
CA MET A 53 -8.64 6.49 -4.44
C MET A 53 -7.78 6.26 -5.69
N ALA A 54 -8.33 5.67 -6.74
CA ALA A 54 -7.65 5.51 -8.03
C ALA A 54 -7.34 6.90 -8.64
N GLU A 55 -8.31 7.81 -8.64
CA GLU A 55 -8.11 9.20 -9.07
C GLU A 55 -7.02 9.90 -8.24
N LEU A 56 -7.06 9.77 -6.91
CA LEU A 56 -6.08 10.39 -6.00
C LEU A 56 -4.65 9.93 -6.30
N PHE A 57 -4.47 8.66 -6.61
CA PHE A 57 -3.15 8.04 -6.85
C PHE A 57 -2.77 7.94 -8.33
N GLY A 58 -3.60 8.44 -9.25
CA GLY A 58 -3.34 8.37 -10.69
C GLY A 58 -3.33 6.95 -11.24
N ALA A 59 -4.16 6.07 -10.69
CA ALA A 59 -4.35 4.72 -11.21
C ALA A 59 -5.42 4.69 -12.30
N GLU A 60 -5.29 3.78 -13.28
CA GLU A 60 -6.19 3.69 -14.42
C GLU A 60 -7.59 3.18 -14.04
N GLU A 61 -7.67 2.26 -13.08
CA GLU A 61 -8.90 1.53 -12.77
C GLU A 61 -9.14 1.41 -11.25
N ALA A 62 -10.39 1.48 -10.84
CA ALA A 62 -10.83 1.26 -9.46
C ALA A 62 -10.45 -0.15 -8.92
N SER A 63 -10.33 -1.13 -9.80
CA SER A 63 -9.92 -2.50 -9.48
C SER A 63 -8.49 -2.60 -8.93
N GLN A 64 -7.64 -1.60 -9.18
CA GLN A 64 -6.28 -1.52 -8.66
C GLN A 64 -6.24 -1.17 -7.15
N ILE A 65 -7.35 -0.71 -6.58
CA ILE A 65 -7.43 -0.37 -5.16
C ILE A 65 -7.94 -1.57 -4.36
N VAL A 66 -7.13 -2.04 -3.43
CA VAL A 66 -7.45 -3.10 -2.46
C VAL A 66 -7.53 -2.49 -1.07
N PHE A 67 -8.63 -2.70 -0.37
CA PHE A 67 -8.78 -2.23 1.01
C PHE A 67 -8.24 -3.26 1.99
N THR A 68 -7.57 -2.76 3.03
CA THR A 68 -7.03 -3.53 4.16
C THR A 68 -7.38 -2.82 5.45
N ALA A 69 -7.13 -3.45 6.58
CA ALA A 69 -7.35 -2.83 7.88
C ALA A 69 -6.35 -1.67 8.18
N ASN A 70 -5.19 -1.69 7.56
CA ASN A 70 -4.13 -0.67 7.73
C ASN A 70 -2.98 -0.90 6.75
N SER A 71 -2.05 0.06 6.68
CA SER A 71 -0.85 -0.08 5.83
C SER A 71 0.07 -1.24 6.24
N THR A 72 0.07 -1.65 7.50
CA THR A 72 0.88 -2.80 7.96
C THR A 72 0.42 -4.08 7.27
N GLU A 73 -0.89 -4.29 7.16
CA GLU A 73 -1.45 -5.43 6.42
C GLU A 73 -1.11 -5.34 4.94
N SER A 74 -1.31 -4.17 4.31
CA SER A 74 -0.94 -3.93 2.91
C SER A 74 0.53 -4.25 2.63
N LEU A 75 1.44 -3.77 3.49
CA LEU A 75 2.88 -3.99 3.37
C LEU A 75 3.25 -5.48 3.55
N ASN A 76 2.59 -6.19 4.48
CA ASN A 76 2.79 -7.63 4.63
C ASN A 76 2.35 -8.40 3.38
N ILE A 77 1.18 -8.07 2.80
CA ILE A 77 0.68 -8.67 1.56
C ILE A 77 1.67 -8.41 0.42
N ALA A 78 2.07 -7.14 0.21
CA ALA A 78 2.97 -6.77 -0.86
C ALA A 78 4.35 -7.42 -0.71
N ILE A 79 5.01 -7.26 0.44
CA ILE A 79 6.38 -7.73 0.66
C ILE A 79 6.45 -9.25 0.56
N GLN A 80 5.59 -9.97 1.30
CA GLN A 80 5.65 -11.43 1.31
C GLN A 80 5.09 -12.07 0.02
N GLY A 81 4.16 -11.38 -0.66
CA GLY A 81 3.54 -11.88 -1.88
C GLY A 81 4.36 -11.67 -3.15
N LEU A 82 5.35 -10.77 -3.14
CA LEU A 82 6.13 -10.38 -4.32
C LEU A 82 7.52 -11.01 -4.41
N VAL A 83 8.01 -11.66 -3.35
CA VAL A 83 9.35 -12.23 -3.30
C VAL A 83 9.35 -13.73 -3.01
N ASP A 84 10.36 -14.40 -3.52
CA ASP A 84 10.69 -15.80 -3.26
C ASP A 84 12.08 -15.90 -2.63
N PRO A 85 12.40 -17.02 -1.94
CA PRO A 85 13.76 -17.29 -1.52
C PRO A 85 14.76 -17.12 -2.67
N GLY A 86 15.88 -16.45 -2.39
CA GLY A 86 16.88 -16.10 -3.40
C GLY A 86 16.65 -14.75 -4.10
N ASN A 87 15.45 -14.16 -4.06
CA ASN A 87 15.22 -12.80 -4.56
C ASN A 87 15.83 -11.77 -3.62
N HIS A 88 16.71 -10.92 -4.13
CA HIS A 88 17.29 -9.84 -3.34
C HIS A 88 16.34 -8.63 -3.27
N VAL A 89 16.21 -8.04 -2.08
CA VAL A 89 15.41 -6.84 -1.81
C VAL A 89 16.29 -5.72 -1.29
N ILE A 90 16.05 -4.52 -1.77
CA ILE A 90 16.68 -3.28 -1.31
C ILE A 90 15.64 -2.47 -0.52
N THR A 91 16.02 -1.97 0.63
CA THR A 91 15.21 -1.08 1.47
C THR A 91 16.11 -0.02 2.14
N THR A 92 15.54 0.83 2.99
CA THR A 92 16.26 1.93 3.61
C THR A 92 16.21 1.87 5.14
N VAL A 93 17.11 2.59 5.80
CA VAL A 93 17.06 2.76 7.26
C VAL A 93 15.93 3.68 7.74
N MET A 94 15.27 4.39 6.81
CA MET A 94 14.17 5.30 7.11
C MET A 94 12.83 4.59 7.35
N GLU A 95 12.80 3.29 7.11
CA GLU A 95 11.57 2.50 7.10
C GLU A 95 10.93 2.36 8.48
N HIS A 96 9.61 2.40 8.49
CA HIS A 96 8.85 2.00 9.66
C HIS A 96 8.95 0.47 9.89
N ASN A 97 8.73 0.04 11.14
CA ASN A 97 8.71 -1.39 11.48
C ASN A 97 7.71 -2.23 10.66
N SER A 98 6.67 -1.61 10.11
CA SER A 98 5.71 -2.26 9.20
C SER A 98 6.34 -2.73 7.88
N VAL A 99 7.49 -2.15 7.50
CA VAL A 99 8.32 -2.58 6.36
C VAL A 99 9.44 -3.51 6.83
N LEU A 100 10.20 -3.09 7.85
CA LEU A 100 11.40 -3.84 8.27
C LEU A 100 11.08 -5.24 8.81
N ARG A 101 10.03 -5.38 9.64
CA ARG A 101 9.70 -6.69 10.22
C ARG A 101 9.29 -7.74 9.21
N PRO A 102 8.39 -7.48 8.25
CA PRO A 102 8.14 -8.42 7.15
C PRO A 102 9.38 -8.73 6.32
N LEU A 103 10.28 -7.75 6.07
CA LEU A 103 11.53 -7.98 5.36
C LEU A 103 12.48 -8.89 6.14
N TYR A 104 12.63 -8.71 7.45
CA TYR A 104 13.41 -9.61 8.31
C TYR A 104 12.81 -11.04 8.33
N LEU A 105 11.50 -11.15 8.31
CA LEU A 105 10.84 -12.45 8.19
C LEU A 105 11.15 -13.12 6.84
N CYS A 106 11.12 -12.36 5.75
CA CYS A 106 11.54 -12.84 4.42
C CYS A 106 13.03 -13.22 4.41
N GLN A 107 13.90 -12.43 5.06
CA GLN A 107 15.33 -12.72 5.19
C GLN A 107 15.58 -14.08 5.87
N GLN A 108 14.84 -14.39 6.94
CA GLN A 108 14.90 -15.70 7.61
C GLN A 108 14.49 -16.86 6.70
N ARG A 109 13.69 -16.57 5.65
CA ARG A 109 13.23 -17.53 4.63
C ARG A 109 14.13 -17.57 3.38
N GLY A 110 15.32 -16.95 3.44
CA GLY A 110 16.29 -16.99 2.35
C GLY A 110 16.16 -15.88 1.31
N VAL A 111 15.54 -14.75 1.64
CA VAL A 111 15.51 -13.53 0.82
C VAL A 111 16.67 -12.63 1.22
N PRO A 112 17.74 -12.44 0.40
CA PRO A 112 18.81 -11.51 0.71
C PRO A 112 18.28 -10.08 0.81
N LEU A 113 18.72 -9.35 1.83
CA LEU A 113 18.27 -7.99 2.13
C LEU A 113 19.46 -7.02 2.17
N THR A 114 19.33 -5.90 1.49
CA THR A 114 20.24 -4.74 1.62
C THR A 114 19.46 -3.57 2.19
N ILE A 115 19.95 -3.01 3.30
CA ILE A 115 19.38 -1.81 3.95
C ILE A 115 20.32 -0.66 3.68
N LEU A 116 19.87 0.33 2.89
CA LEU A 116 20.67 1.49 2.54
C LEU A 116 20.63 2.54 3.64
N PRO A 117 21.77 3.12 4.01
CA PRO A 117 21.80 4.31 4.85
C PRO A 117 21.25 5.52 4.06
N PHE A 118 20.74 6.51 4.78
CA PHE A 118 20.44 7.81 4.17
C PHE A 118 21.72 8.63 3.95
N SER A 119 21.68 9.51 2.97
CA SER A 119 22.76 10.47 2.68
C SER A 119 22.80 11.58 3.74
N ALA A 120 23.82 12.44 3.65
CA ALA A 120 23.87 13.65 4.50
C ALA A 120 22.66 14.59 4.32
N ALA A 121 21.91 14.45 3.21
CA ALA A 121 20.67 15.16 2.96
C ALA A 121 19.43 14.50 3.57
N GLY A 122 19.57 13.40 4.32
CA GLY A 122 18.46 12.70 4.97
C GLY A 122 17.65 11.76 4.05
N THR A 123 18.06 11.55 2.80
CA THR A 123 17.36 10.78 1.79
C THR A 123 18.24 9.70 1.17
N VAL A 124 17.64 8.75 0.47
CA VAL A 124 18.37 7.75 -0.32
C VAL A 124 18.51 8.23 -1.75
N THR A 125 19.73 8.17 -2.31
CA THR A 125 19.99 8.62 -3.68
C THR A 125 19.86 7.48 -4.70
N PRO A 126 19.48 7.79 -5.95
CA PRO A 126 19.47 6.81 -7.04
C PRO A 126 20.78 6.05 -7.21
N GLU A 127 21.91 6.75 -7.10
CA GLU A 127 23.25 6.19 -7.25
C GLU A 127 23.57 5.18 -6.15
N ALA A 128 23.15 5.45 -4.90
CA ALA A 128 23.32 4.52 -3.79
C ALA A 128 22.48 3.24 -4.01
N ILE A 129 21.30 3.36 -4.59
CA ILE A 129 20.46 2.22 -4.97
C ILE A 129 21.13 1.43 -6.09
N GLU A 130 21.55 2.08 -7.17
CA GLU A 130 22.18 1.42 -8.32
C GLU A 130 23.46 0.66 -7.92
N ALA A 131 24.24 1.19 -7.01
CA ALA A 131 25.50 0.56 -6.55
C ALA A 131 25.30 -0.79 -5.86
N VAL A 132 24.12 -1.09 -5.36
CA VAL A 132 23.83 -2.35 -4.64
C VAL A 132 22.89 -3.30 -5.39
N ILE A 133 22.47 -2.95 -6.61
CA ILE A 133 21.67 -3.84 -7.47
C ILE A 133 22.51 -5.07 -7.85
N ARG A 134 21.87 -6.24 -7.76
CA ARG A 134 22.46 -7.55 -8.10
C ARG A 134 21.61 -8.20 -9.20
N SER A 135 22.15 -9.22 -9.85
CA SER A 135 21.42 -10.00 -10.88
C SER A 135 20.12 -10.64 -10.37
N ASN A 136 20.05 -10.91 -9.07
CA ASN A 136 18.85 -11.44 -8.41
C ASN A 136 18.02 -10.39 -7.66
N THR A 137 18.32 -9.09 -7.82
CA THR A 137 17.48 -8.04 -7.23
C THR A 137 16.10 -8.06 -7.88
N ARG A 138 15.08 -8.15 -7.03
CA ARG A 138 13.68 -8.26 -7.45
C ARG A 138 12.88 -7.01 -7.14
N MET A 139 13.15 -6.36 -6.00
CA MET A 139 12.25 -5.34 -5.47
C MET A 139 13.01 -4.29 -4.67
N ILE A 140 12.51 -3.06 -4.76
CA ILE A 140 12.85 -1.96 -3.85
C ILE A 140 11.61 -1.64 -3.04
N VAL A 141 11.78 -1.55 -1.71
CA VAL A 141 10.73 -1.09 -0.79
C VAL A 141 11.24 0.16 -0.08
N CYS A 142 10.53 1.27 -0.17
CA CYS A 142 10.88 2.46 0.60
C CYS A 142 9.67 3.23 1.10
N THR A 143 9.83 3.90 2.25
CA THR A 143 8.88 4.91 2.69
C THR A 143 9.00 6.17 1.83
N HIS A 144 7.87 6.80 1.50
CA HIS A 144 7.88 8.12 0.87
C HIS A 144 8.30 9.19 1.87
N GLY A 145 7.80 9.13 3.10
CA GLY A 145 8.14 10.08 4.16
C GLY A 145 8.36 9.41 5.50
N SER A 146 9.45 9.77 6.16
CA SER A 146 9.79 9.24 7.48
C SER A 146 8.85 9.78 8.56
N ASN A 147 8.29 8.90 9.37
CA ASN A 147 7.49 9.28 10.54
C ASN A 147 8.34 9.84 11.69
N LEU A 148 9.65 9.71 11.64
CA LEU A 148 10.58 10.18 12.67
C LEU A 148 11.17 11.54 12.32
N THR A 149 11.70 11.68 11.10
CA THR A 149 12.44 12.89 10.67
C THR A 149 11.62 13.84 9.82
N GLY A 150 10.58 13.32 9.14
CA GLY A 150 9.78 14.08 8.17
C GLY A 150 10.43 14.21 6.80
N ASP A 151 11.64 13.68 6.61
CA ASP A 151 12.32 13.69 5.31
C ASP A 151 11.57 12.86 4.27
N LEU A 152 11.60 13.33 3.03
CA LEU A 152 10.93 12.70 1.88
C LEU A 152 11.95 12.09 0.94
N ASN A 153 11.71 10.86 0.49
CA ASN A 153 12.43 10.25 -0.61
C ASN A 153 11.87 10.71 -1.97
N ASP A 154 12.73 10.92 -2.94
CA ASP A 154 12.34 11.24 -4.32
C ASP A 154 11.81 9.98 -5.03
N LEU A 155 10.49 9.78 -4.97
CA LEU A 155 9.84 8.62 -5.59
C LEU A 155 10.03 8.58 -7.11
N GLU A 156 10.07 9.74 -7.77
CA GLU A 156 10.27 9.77 -9.22
C GLU A 156 11.66 9.29 -9.60
N ALA A 157 12.68 9.75 -8.87
CA ALA A 157 14.06 9.33 -9.12
C ALA A 157 14.25 7.83 -8.84
N ILE A 158 13.73 7.33 -7.72
CA ILE A 158 13.77 5.91 -7.36
C ILE A 158 12.98 5.07 -8.39
N GLY A 159 11.79 5.52 -8.77
CA GLY A 159 10.95 4.85 -9.77
C GLY A 159 11.62 4.75 -11.16
N ARG A 160 12.41 5.78 -11.56
CA ARG A 160 13.23 5.70 -12.78
C ARG A 160 14.29 4.61 -12.70
N VAL A 161 14.94 4.44 -11.54
CA VAL A 161 15.89 3.33 -11.31
C VAL A 161 15.17 1.99 -11.39
N CYS A 162 14.03 1.85 -10.72
CA CYS A 162 13.25 0.61 -10.76
C CYS A 162 12.86 0.24 -12.18
N LYS A 163 12.36 1.19 -12.96
CA LYS A 163 12.00 0.98 -14.38
C LYS A 163 13.20 0.56 -15.22
N LYS A 164 14.33 1.26 -15.09
CA LYS A 164 15.58 0.98 -15.82
C LYS A 164 16.08 -0.44 -15.59
N HIS A 165 15.96 -0.93 -14.36
CA HIS A 165 16.46 -2.24 -13.95
C HIS A 165 15.37 -3.33 -13.86
N HIS A 166 14.14 -3.05 -14.30
CA HIS A 166 12.99 -3.97 -14.24
C HIS A 166 12.69 -4.50 -12.85
N LEU A 167 12.86 -3.65 -11.83
CA LEU A 167 12.60 -3.97 -10.43
C LEU A 167 11.18 -3.56 -10.04
N LEU A 168 10.58 -4.32 -9.15
CA LEU A 168 9.33 -3.91 -8.51
C LEU A 168 9.58 -2.77 -7.53
N PHE A 169 8.68 -1.78 -7.52
CA PHE A 169 8.73 -0.64 -6.62
C PHE A 169 7.54 -0.62 -5.68
N VAL A 170 7.79 -0.89 -4.40
CA VAL A 170 6.79 -0.85 -3.31
C VAL A 170 7.03 0.38 -2.45
N VAL A 171 5.99 1.17 -2.23
CA VAL A 171 6.07 2.43 -1.49
C VAL A 171 5.16 2.39 -0.26
N ASP A 172 5.72 2.70 0.91
CA ASP A 172 4.96 3.03 2.10
C ASP A 172 4.62 4.53 2.10
N ALA A 173 3.36 4.86 1.81
CA ALA A 173 2.83 6.21 1.81
C ALA A 173 2.02 6.54 3.07
N SER A 174 2.23 5.83 4.18
CA SER A 174 1.44 5.99 5.42
C SER A 174 1.46 7.42 5.97
N GLN A 175 2.54 8.17 5.76
CA GLN A 175 2.65 9.56 6.21
C GLN A 175 2.24 10.57 5.14
N THR A 176 2.25 10.19 3.87
CA THR A 176 2.24 11.12 2.75
C THR A 176 0.99 11.03 1.86
N ALA A 177 0.26 9.90 1.90
CA ALA A 177 -1.01 9.76 1.21
C ALA A 177 -2.01 10.81 1.70
N GLY A 178 -2.50 11.65 0.79
CA GLY A 178 -3.40 12.77 1.09
C GLY A 178 -2.71 14.08 1.49
N VAL A 179 -1.36 14.10 1.57
CA VAL A 179 -0.57 15.32 1.83
C VAL A 179 0.24 15.73 0.61
N PHE A 180 0.93 14.78 0.01
CA PHE A 180 1.76 15.01 -1.17
C PHE A 180 1.13 14.32 -2.38
N PRO A 181 1.22 14.92 -3.57
CA PRO A 181 0.82 14.26 -4.80
C PRO A 181 1.65 12.99 -5.02
N ILE A 182 0.97 11.87 -5.22
CA ILE A 182 1.60 10.60 -5.58
C ILE A 182 0.84 10.05 -6.79
N GLN A 183 1.55 9.82 -7.89
CA GLN A 183 0.99 9.32 -9.14
C GLN A 183 1.67 8.02 -9.50
N VAL A 184 0.99 6.90 -9.26
CA VAL A 184 1.61 5.56 -9.34
C VAL A 184 2.19 5.25 -10.71
N ASP A 185 1.52 5.65 -11.79
CA ASP A 185 1.98 5.36 -13.14
C ASP A 185 3.19 6.20 -13.54
N SER A 186 3.14 7.52 -13.36
CA SER A 186 4.24 8.41 -13.74
C SER A 186 5.49 8.20 -12.88
N MET A 187 5.31 7.86 -11.60
CA MET A 187 6.39 7.55 -10.65
C MET A 187 6.86 6.09 -10.73
N ASN A 188 6.31 5.29 -11.65
CA ASN A 188 6.64 3.86 -11.84
C ASN A 188 6.50 3.01 -10.55
N ILE A 189 5.50 3.32 -9.72
CA ILE A 189 5.20 2.58 -8.49
C ILE A 189 4.37 1.34 -8.85
N ASP A 190 4.81 0.18 -8.41
CA ASP A 190 4.09 -1.08 -8.61
C ASP A 190 3.04 -1.33 -7.52
N VAL A 191 3.38 -1.00 -6.27
CA VAL A 191 2.45 -1.10 -5.14
C VAL A 191 2.64 0.10 -4.22
N LEU A 192 1.58 0.86 -4.02
CA LEU A 192 1.51 1.95 -3.06
C LEU A 192 0.66 1.52 -1.86
N CYS A 193 1.24 1.47 -0.66
CA CYS A 193 0.55 1.11 0.57
C CYS A 193 0.19 2.37 1.37
N PHE A 194 -1.04 2.44 1.91
CA PHE A 194 -1.51 3.60 2.64
C PHE A 194 -2.38 3.21 3.85
N THR A 195 -2.55 4.15 4.78
CA THR A 195 -3.46 4.03 5.92
C THR A 195 -4.50 5.12 5.90
N GLY A 196 -5.75 4.80 6.26
CA GLY A 196 -6.85 5.76 6.19
C GLY A 196 -6.90 6.75 7.34
N HIS A 197 -6.37 6.40 8.52
CA HIS A 197 -6.59 7.17 9.74
C HIS A 197 -5.60 8.33 10.00
N LYS A 198 -4.60 8.50 9.13
CA LYS A 198 -3.66 9.64 9.17
C LYS A 198 -4.17 10.75 8.28
N SER A 199 -3.40 11.18 7.30
CA SER A 199 -3.73 12.35 6.47
C SER A 199 -4.91 12.15 5.52
N LEU A 200 -5.35 10.92 5.28
CA LEU A 200 -6.63 10.64 4.61
C LEU A 200 -7.85 10.87 5.51
N MET A 201 -7.64 11.16 6.81
CA MET A 201 -8.64 11.58 7.81
C MET A 201 -9.79 10.59 8.02
N GLY A 202 -9.62 9.34 7.61
CA GLY A 202 -10.58 8.25 7.85
C GLY A 202 -10.50 7.67 9.26
N PRO A 203 -11.36 6.72 9.62
CA PRO A 203 -11.29 6.03 10.90
C PRO A 203 -10.07 5.12 11.00
N GLN A 204 -9.67 4.78 12.24
CA GLN A 204 -8.74 3.68 12.48
C GLN A 204 -9.37 2.36 12.01
N GLY A 205 -8.53 1.38 11.68
CA GLY A 205 -9.00 0.11 11.10
C GLY A 205 -9.27 0.20 9.59
N THR A 206 -8.80 1.26 8.93
CA THR A 206 -8.89 1.42 7.47
C THR A 206 -7.52 1.69 6.85
N GLY A 207 -7.31 1.11 5.69
CA GLY A 207 -6.12 1.26 4.88
C GLY A 207 -6.31 0.59 3.53
N GLY A 208 -5.23 0.48 2.78
CA GLY A 208 -5.29 -0.17 1.49
C GLY A 208 -3.97 -0.10 0.74
N MET A 209 -4.03 -0.65 -0.46
CA MET A 209 -2.96 -0.52 -1.43
C MET A 209 -3.52 -0.23 -2.82
N CYS A 210 -2.74 0.49 -3.62
CA CYS A 210 -2.93 0.61 -5.06
C CYS A 210 -1.92 -0.30 -5.73
N VAL A 211 -2.38 -1.26 -6.52
CA VAL A 211 -1.56 -2.25 -7.22
C VAL A 211 -1.60 -1.97 -8.71
N ARG A 212 -0.44 -1.70 -9.32
CA ARG A 212 -0.35 -1.42 -10.75
C ARG A 212 -0.83 -2.62 -11.58
N LYS A 213 -1.53 -2.34 -12.66
CA LYS A 213 -2.04 -3.36 -13.60
C LYS A 213 -0.94 -4.30 -14.07
N GLY A 214 -1.20 -5.60 -13.99
CA GLY A 214 -0.23 -6.65 -14.36
C GLY A 214 0.68 -7.12 -13.22
N VAL A 215 0.75 -6.42 -12.11
CA VAL A 215 1.48 -6.90 -10.91
C VAL A 215 0.67 -8.01 -10.25
N ARG A 216 1.30 -9.16 -10.07
CA ARG A 216 0.70 -10.32 -9.41
C ARG A 216 1.31 -10.50 -8.02
N ILE A 217 0.46 -10.43 -7.01
CA ILE A 217 0.84 -10.61 -5.60
C ILE A 217 0.22 -11.93 -5.14
N ARG A 218 1.00 -12.78 -4.49
CA ARG A 218 0.42 -13.96 -3.80
C ARG A 218 -0.38 -13.47 -2.59
N PRO A 219 -1.63 -13.94 -2.40
CA PRO A 219 -2.42 -13.54 -1.25
C PRO A 219 -1.74 -14.00 0.06
N LEU A 220 -1.80 -13.16 1.08
CA LEU A 220 -1.33 -13.50 2.43
C LEU A 220 -2.31 -14.46 3.13
N LEU A 221 -3.60 -14.24 2.91
CA LEU A 221 -4.69 -15.06 3.42
C LEU A 221 -5.52 -15.59 2.23
N VAL A 222 -6.00 -16.80 2.35
CA VAL A 222 -6.88 -17.43 1.35
C VAL A 222 -8.17 -17.87 2.02
N GLY A 223 -9.28 -17.82 1.30
CA GLY A 223 -10.57 -18.26 1.86
C GLY A 223 -11.75 -17.45 1.36
N GLY A 224 -12.55 -16.91 2.25
CA GLY A 224 -13.85 -16.31 2.03
C GLY A 224 -13.90 -15.06 1.12
N SER A 225 -13.50 -15.18 -0.14
CA SER A 225 -13.47 -14.09 -1.13
C SER A 225 -14.84 -13.55 -1.54
N GLY A 226 -15.91 -14.28 -1.24
CA GLY A 226 -17.27 -13.88 -1.64
C GLY A 226 -17.71 -14.31 -3.03
N ILE A 227 -16.80 -14.81 -3.85
CA ILE A 227 -17.06 -15.30 -5.22
C ILE A 227 -16.50 -16.71 -5.38
N ASP A 228 -16.96 -17.41 -6.43
CA ASP A 228 -16.46 -18.74 -6.81
C ASP A 228 -16.41 -19.78 -5.65
N SER A 229 -17.48 -19.82 -4.84
CA SER A 229 -17.53 -20.61 -3.59
C SER A 229 -17.27 -22.14 -3.79
N TYR A 230 -17.40 -22.66 -5.00
CA TYR A 230 -17.12 -24.06 -5.35
C TYR A 230 -15.71 -24.29 -5.86
N SER A 231 -14.96 -23.20 -6.16
CA SER A 231 -13.58 -23.31 -6.62
C SER A 231 -12.64 -23.71 -5.46
N LYS A 232 -11.70 -24.61 -5.73
CA LYS A 232 -10.62 -24.94 -4.81
C LYS A 232 -9.46 -23.95 -4.89
N ILE A 233 -9.47 -23.10 -5.92
CA ILE A 233 -8.43 -22.09 -6.19
C ILE A 233 -8.95 -20.72 -5.75
N HIS A 234 -8.12 -19.98 -5.03
CA HIS A 234 -8.42 -18.60 -4.66
C HIS A 234 -8.58 -17.72 -5.92
N PRO A 235 -9.52 -16.75 -5.94
CA PRO A 235 -9.70 -15.88 -7.10
C PRO A 235 -8.40 -15.22 -7.54
N GLN A 236 -8.25 -15.04 -8.86
CA GLN A 236 -7.03 -14.46 -9.46
C GLN A 236 -7.26 -13.04 -10.00
N VAL A 237 -8.50 -12.55 -9.91
CA VAL A 237 -8.90 -11.25 -10.46
C VAL A 237 -8.96 -10.21 -9.35
N MET A 238 -8.30 -9.08 -9.57
CA MET A 238 -8.32 -7.95 -8.65
C MET A 238 -9.73 -7.32 -8.56
N PRO A 239 -10.12 -6.80 -7.40
CA PRO A 239 -9.35 -6.73 -6.15
C PRO A 239 -9.52 -7.97 -5.24
N THR A 240 -10.27 -8.98 -5.66
CA THR A 240 -10.63 -10.16 -4.86
C THR A 240 -9.52 -11.21 -4.79
N ALA A 241 -8.42 -11.00 -5.52
CA ALA A 241 -7.23 -11.84 -5.47
C ALA A 241 -6.37 -11.60 -4.21
N LEU A 242 -6.64 -10.54 -3.46
CA LEU A 242 -5.89 -10.11 -2.28
C LEU A 242 -6.80 -9.83 -1.09
#